data_55975f995f56cff7821bf4127d591ba4
#
_entry.id   55975f995f56cff7821bf4127d591ba4
#
_cell.length_a   1.000
_cell.length_b   1.000
_cell.length_c   1.000
_cell.angle_alpha   90.00
_cell.angle_beta   90.00
_cell.angle_gamma   90.00
#
_symmetry.space_group_name_H-M   'P 1'
#
loop_
_entity.id
_entity.type
_entity.pdbx_description
1 polymer ?
#
loop_
_entity_poly.entity_id
_entity_poly.type
_entity_poly.pdbx_seq_one_letter_code
_entity_poly.pdbx_strand_id
1 'polypeptide(L)'
;MEELIKNVVCAECEEYGRASVKFGAVNNSDHESYAVLREEADEAIDAMEDVDNLTDSFFEMVKNNEGDKVKMDILNVIKHRAEEAAAESIQAAAMARKAIETIQRRASE
;
A
#
# COMPACT_ATOMS: atom_id res chain seq x y z
N MET A 1 15.80 -5.21 -7.69
CA MET A 1 14.33 -5.20 -7.82
C MET A 1 13.70 -6.58 -7.67
N GLU A 2 14.29 -7.61 -8.27
CA GLU A 2 13.74 -8.98 -8.15
C GLU A 2 13.69 -9.48 -6.70
N GLU A 3 14.75 -9.26 -5.94
CA GLU A 3 14.78 -9.68 -4.54
C GLU A 3 13.77 -8.88 -3.70
N LEU A 4 13.65 -7.60 -3.98
CA LEU A 4 12.68 -6.75 -3.30
C LEU A 4 11.25 -7.21 -3.59
N ILE A 5 10.95 -7.55 -4.86
CA ILE A 5 9.62 -8.07 -5.23
C ILE A 5 9.33 -9.38 -4.50
N LYS A 6 10.31 -10.27 -4.36
CA LYS A 6 10.13 -11.51 -3.58
C LYS A 6 9.76 -11.21 -2.13
N ASN A 7 10.44 -10.23 -1.53
CA ASN A 7 10.15 -9.83 -0.15
C ASN A 7 8.76 -9.22 -0.02
N VAL A 8 8.34 -8.43 -1.00
CA VAL A 8 6.98 -7.87 -1.03
C VAL A 8 5.93 -8.97 -1.16
N VAL A 9 6.16 -9.96 -2.03
CA VAL A 9 5.24 -11.10 -2.17
C VAL A 9 5.14 -11.88 -0.87
N CYS A 10 6.26 -12.10 -0.17
CA CYS A 10 6.25 -12.77 1.13
C CYS A 10 5.44 -11.98 2.16
N ALA A 11 5.63 -10.66 2.20
CA ALA A 11 4.89 -9.80 3.12
C ALA A 11 3.39 -9.82 2.80
N GLU A 12 3.00 -9.83 1.52
CA GLU A 12 1.61 -9.93 1.10
C GLU A 12 0.99 -11.25 1.53
N CYS A 13 1.70 -12.35 1.35
CA CYS A 13 1.23 -13.67 1.78
C CYS A 13 0.99 -13.72 3.29
N GLU A 14 1.89 -13.15 4.08
CA GLU A 14 1.75 -13.07 5.53
C GLU A 14 0.55 -12.22 5.92
N GLU A 15 0.35 -11.09 5.25
CA GLU A 15 -0.76 -10.19 5.51
C GLU A 15 -2.10 -10.87 5.18
N TYR A 16 -2.18 -11.55 4.04
CA TYR A 16 -3.36 -12.34 3.68
C TYR A 16 -3.65 -13.41 4.74
N GLY A 17 -2.60 -14.10 5.24
CA GLY A 17 -2.74 -15.10 6.27
C GLY A 17 -3.32 -14.54 7.56
N ARG A 18 -2.83 -13.38 8.00
CA ARG A 18 -3.36 -12.72 9.22
C ARG A 18 -4.82 -12.31 9.03
N ALA A 19 -5.15 -11.73 7.89
CA ALA A 19 -6.53 -11.31 7.59
C ALA A 19 -7.47 -12.51 7.51
N SER A 20 -7.01 -13.62 6.93
CA SER A 20 -7.80 -14.85 6.81
C SER A 20 -8.16 -15.45 8.17
N VAL A 21 -7.24 -15.42 9.11
CA VAL A 21 -7.49 -15.90 10.48
C VAL A 21 -8.53 -15.03 11.18
N LYS A 22 -8.44 -13.71 10.99
CA LYS A 22 -9.28 -12.74 11.70
C LYS A 22 -10.67 -12.59 11.06
N PHE A 23 -10.73 -12.54 9.73
CA PHE A 23 -11.94 -12.16 8.97
C PHE A 23 -12.43 -13.24 8.01
N GLY A 24 -11.77 -14.39 7.94
CA GLY A 24 -12.07 -15.43 6.96
C GLY A 24 -11.25 -15.28 5.68
N ALA A 25 -11.11 -16.39 4.96
CA ALA A 25 -10.25 -16.48 3.78
C ALA A 25 -10.90 -15.95 2.50
N VAL A 26 -12.23 -15.77 2.50
CA VAL A 26 -12.97 -15.31 1.33
C VAL A 26 -13.98 -14.23 1.73
N ASN A 27 -14.41 -13.46 0.75
CA ASN A 27 -15.48 -12.49 0.92
C ASN A 27 -16.83 -13.14 0.58
N ASN A 28 -17.92 -12.50 1.00
CA ASN A 28 -19.26 -13.01 0.76
C ASN A 28 -19.75 -12.76 -0.68
N SER A 29 -19.18 -11.77 -1.35
CA SER A 29 -19.60 -11.36 -2.70
C SER A 29 -18.49 -10.58 -3.38
N ASP A 30 -18.64 -10.39 -4.70
CA ASP A 30 -17.72 -9.53 -5.46
C ASP A 30 -17.89 -8.05 -5.08
N HIS A 31 -19.08 -7.64 -4.65
CA HIS A 31 -19.29 -6.28 -4.13
C HIS A 31 -18.48 -6.04 -2.86
N GLU A 32 -18.44 -7.01 -1.96
CA GLU A 32 -17.63 -6.93 -0.75
C GLU A 32 -16.13 -6.90 -1.11
N SER A 33 -15.71 -7.76 -2.05
CA SER A 33 -14.32 -7.76 -2.52
C SER A 33 -13.93 -6.39 -3.08
N TYR A 34 -14.80 -5.78 -3.88
CA TYR A 34 -14.55 -4.44 -4.42
C TYR A 34 -14.43 -3.40 -3.29
N ALA A 35 -15.33 -3.44 -2.32
CA ALA A 35 -15.35 -2.44 -1.25
C ALA A 35 -14.06 -2.46 -0.42
N VAL A 36 -13.62 -3.66 -0.01
CA VAL A 36 -12.39 -3.76 0.80
C VAL A 36 -11.14 -3.45 -0.02
N LEU A 37 -11.11 -3.86 -1.29
CA LEU A 37 -9.99 -3.52 -2.17
C LEU A 37 -9.92 -2.02 -2.43
N ARG A 38 -11.08 -1.38 -2.68
CA ARG A 38 -11.15 0.07 -2.91
C ARG A 38 -10.62 0.86 -1.73
N GLU A 39 -10.99 0.45 -0.52
CA GLU A 39 -10.53 1.11 0.70
C GLU A 39 -9.00 1.08 0.81
N GLU A 40 -8.39 -0.08 0.61
CA GLU A 40 -6.94 -0.23 0.68
C GLU A 40 -6.22 0.51 -0.46
N ALA A 41 -6.79 0.46 -1.66
CA ALA A 41 -6.23 1.17 -2.81
C ALA A 41 -6.27 2.69 -2.58
N ASP A 42 -7.35 3.22 -2.03
CA ASP A 42 -7.47 4.65 -1.75
C ASP A 42 -6.46 5.09 -0.71
N GLU A 43 -6.22 4.30 0.33
CA GLU A 43 -5.21 4.60 1.35
C GLU A 43 -3.81 4.65 0.74
N ALA A 44 -3.49 3.71 -0.16
CA ALA A 44 -2.19 3.68 -0.84
C ALA A 44 -2.03 4.90 -1.76
N ILE A 45 -3.08 5.26 -2.48
CA ILE A 45 -3.08 6.43 -3.38
C ILE A 45 -2.87 7.71 -2.56
N ASP A 46 -3.58 7.87 -1.45
CA ASP A 46 -3.44 9.05 -0.58
C ASP A 46 -2.01 9.20 -0.09
N ALA A 47 -1.39 8.11 0.32
CA ALA A 47 -0.01 8.14 0.79
C ALA A 47 0.95 8.57 -0.33
N MET A 48 0.76 8.06 -1.55
CA MET A 48 1.61 8.42 -2.68
C MET A 48 1.36 9.84 -3.18
N GLU A 49 0.14 10.34 -3.09
CA GLU A 49 -0.15 11.74 -3.39
C GLU A 49 0.60 12.67 -2.46
N ASP A 50 0.67 12.32 -1.16
CA ASP A 50 1.47 13.09 -0.20
C ASP A 50 2.96 13.08 -0.57
N VAL A 51 3.48 11.92 -0.96
CA VAL A 51 4.89 11.81 -1.41
C VAL A 51 5.14 12.72 -2.62
N ASP A 52 4.22 12.71 -3.58
CA ASP A 52 4.33 13.53 -4.77
C ASP A 52 4.37 15.02 -4.42
N ASN A 53 3.41 15.47 -3.61
CA ASN A 53 3.32 16.87 -3.21
C ASN A 53 4.54 17.30 -2.39
N LEU A 54 4.99 16.47 -1.46
CA LEU A 54 6.16 16.78 -0.63
C LEU A 54 7.45 16.80 -1.45
N THR A 55 7.53 15.98 -2.50
CA THR A 55 8.68 15.99 -3.41
C THR A 55 8.78 17.32 -4.16
N ASP A 56 7.64 17.86 -4.60
CA ASP A 56 7.59 19.18 -5.22
C ASP A 56 7.99 20.27 -4.22
N SER A 57 7.55 20.16 -2.97
CA SER A 57 7.95 21.12 -1.91
C SER A 57 9.46 21.06 -1.66
N PHE A 58 10.04 19.85 -1.68
CA PHE A 58 11.49 19.71 -1.54
C PHE A 58 12.23 20.40 -2.69
N PHE A 59 11.72 20.27 -3.92
CA PHE A 59 12.31 20.96 -5.08
C PHE A 59 12.30 22.48 -4.89
N GLU A 60 11.21 23.04 -4.37
CA GLU A 60 11.14 24.47 -4.08
C GLU A 60 12.19 24.89 -3.03
N MET A 61 12.39 24.05 -2.01
CA MET A 61 13.43 24.30 -1.00
C MET A 61 14.83 24.33 -1.62
N VAL A 62 15.10 23.43 -2.58
CA VAL A 62 16.37 23.38 -3.29
C VAL A 62 16.56 24.64 -4.10
N LYS A 63 15.54 25.08 -4.84
CA LYS A 63 15.61 26.31 -5.67
C LYS A 63 15.83 27.55 -4.81
N ASN A 64 15.26 27.57 -3.62
CA ASN A 64 15.36 28.73 -2.72
C ASN A 64 16.58 28.68 -1.80
N ASN A 65 17.48 27.71 -1.99
CA ASN A 65 18.68 27.54 -1.17
C ASN A 65 18.38 27.48 0.33
N GLU A 66 17.32 26.78 0.73
CA GLU A 66 16.98 26.66 2.14
C GLU A 66 17.99 25.78 2.85
N GLY A 67 18.09 25.94 4.18
CA GLY A 67 19.08 25.25 5.00
C GLY A 67 18.90 23.74 5.04
N ASP A 68 19.98 23.05 5.38
CA ASP A 68 20.01 21.59 5.41
C ASP A 68 19.00 20.98 6.40
N LYS A 69 18.78 21.64 7.53
CA LYS A 69 17.83 21.17 8.56
C LYS A 69 16.42 21.03 7.99
N VAL A 70 15.94 22.07 7.32
CA VAL A 70 14.59 22.08 6.75
C VAL A 70 14.47 21.03 5.66
N LYS A 71 15.50 20.90 4.83
CA LYS A 71 15.53 19.90 3.76
C LYS A 71 15.53 18.47 4.35
N MET A 72 16.30 18.23 5.40
CA MET A 72 16.30 16.93 6.07
C MET A 72 14.95 16.59 6.69
N ASP A 73 14.30 17.58 7.30
CA ASP A 73 13.01 17.37 7.92
C ASP A 73 11.97 16.92 6.89
N ILE A 74 11.89 17.59 5.74
CA ILE A 74 10.92 17.19 4.72
C ILE A 74 11.29 15.84 4.10
N LEU A 75 12.57 15.56 3.90
CA LEU A 75 13.02 14.26 3.37
C LEU A 75 12.66 13.11 4.31
N ASN A 76 12.75 13.32 5.62
CA ASN A 76 12.32 12.32 6.60
C ASN A 76 10.82 12.07 6.53
N VAL A 77 10.02 13.11 6.32
CA VAL A 77 8.57 12.96 6.13
C VAL A 77 8.26 12.20 4.85
N ILE A 78 8.93 12.54 3.75
CA ILE A 78 8.78 11.83 2.47
C ILE A 78 9.11 10.35 2.63
N LYS A 79 10.24 10.06 3.27
CA LYS A 79 10.67 8.67 3.50
C LYS A 79 9.61 7.88 4.27
N HIS A 80 9.13 8.44 5.37
CA HIS A 80 8.12 7.78 6.20
C HIS A 80 6.81 7.57 5.45
N ARG A 81 6.36 8.58 4.71
CA ARG A 81 5.11 8.48 3.96
C ARG A 81 5.21 7.48 2.82
N ALA A 82 6.38 7.37 2.18
CA ALA A 82 6.63 6.34 1.16
C ALA A 82 6.62 4.93 1.77
N GLU A 83 7.16 4.78 2.98
CA GLU A 83 7.11 3.51 3.71
C GLU A 83 5.66 3.12 4.02
N GLU A 84 4.83 4.07 4.44
CA GLU A 84 3.40 3.84 4.66
C GLU A 84 2.70 3.45 3.35
N ALA A 85 3.02 4.13 2.24
CA ALA A 85 2.45 3.81 0.93
C ALA A 85 2.79 2.38 0.52
N ALA A 86 4.01 1.93 0.77
CA ALA A 86 4.42 0.56 0.48
C ALA A 86 3.61 -0.45 1.30
N ALA A 87 3.42 -0.19 2.60
CA ALA A 87 2.63 -1.05 3.47
C ALA A 87 1.17 -1.11 3.02
N GLU A 88 0.57 0.03 2.67
CA GLU A 88 -0.81 0.10 2.17
C GLU A 88 -0.96 -0.65 0.84
N SER A 89 0.06 -0.57 -0.03
CA SER A 89 0.07 -1.30 -1.30
C SER A 89 0.11 -2.82 -1.08
N ILE A 90 0.85 -3.27 -0.08
CA ILE A 90 0.90 -4.69 0.31
C ILE A 90 -0.48 -5.15 0.79
N GLN A 91 -1.17 -4.33 1.58
CA GLN A 91 -2.53 -4.64 2.03
C GLN A 91 -3.52 -4.69 0.85
N ALA A 92 -3.39 -3.78 -0.12
CA ALA A 92 -4.21 -3.82 -1.32
C ALA A 92 -3.98 -5.12 -2.10
N ALA A 93 -2.73 -5.55 -2.23
CA ALA A 93 -2.39 -6.82 -2.89
C ALA A 93 -3.00 -8.02 -2.16
N ALA A 94 -2.98 -8.01 -0.82
CA ALA A 94 -3.60 -9.07 0.00
C ALA A 94 -5.12 -9.11 -0.20
N MET A 95 -5.76 -7.95 -0.35
CA MET A 95 -7.21 -7.89 -0.61
C MET A 95 -7.54 -8.38 -2.04
N ALA A 96 -6.67 -8.11 -3.01
CA ALA A 96 -6.82 -8.68 -4.36
C ALA A 96 -6.70 -10.20 -4.31
N ARG A 97 -5.77 -10.75 -3.52
CA ARG A 97 -5.64 -12.19 -3.32
C ARG A 97 -6.92 -12.78 -2.73
N LYS A 98 -7.50 -12.11 -1.73
CA LYS A 98 -8.75 -12.55 -1.11
C LYS A 98 -9.90 -12.59 -2.13
N ALA A 99 -9.97 -11.58 -3.01
CA ALA A 99 -10.97 -11.54 -4.09
C ALA A 99 -10.77 -12.72 -5.06
N ILE A 100 -9.52 -13.01 -5.42
CA ILE A 100 -9.19 -14.15 -6.29
C ILE A 100 -9.62 -15.46 -5.64
N GLU A 101 -9.29 -15.66 -4.37
CA GLU A 101 -9.68 -16.86 -3.61
C GLU A 101 -11.21 -17.00 -3.55
N THR A 102 -11.91 -15.90 -3.38
CA THR A 102 -13.38 -15.88 -3.36
C THR A 102 -13.95 -16.43 -4.66
N ILE A 103 -13.42 -15.95 -5.80
CA ILE A 103 -13.86 -16.38 -7.13
C ILE A 103 -13.50 -17.85 -7.36
N GLN A 104 -12.29 -18.27 -7.02
CA GLN A 104 -11.82 -19.63 -7.22
C GLN A 104 -12.63 -20.65 -6.42
N ARG A 105 -12.95 -20.35 -5.18
CA ARG A 105 -13.74 -21.24 -4.33
C ARG A 105 -15.19 -21.35 -4.83
N ARG A 106 -15.75 -20.23 -5.27
CA ARG A 106 -17.11 -20.22 -5.84
C ARG A 106 -17.15 -21.06 -7.13
N ALA A 107 -16.12 -20.98 -7.95
CA ALA A 107 -16.03 -21.76 -9.21
C ALA A 107 -15.88 -23.26 -8.95
N SER A 108 -15.37 -23.65 -7.78
CA SER A 108 -15.18 -25.06 -7.40
C SER A 108 -16.45 -25.72 -6.87
N GLU A 109 -17.45 -24.95 -6.51
CA GLU A 109 -18.74 -25.46 -6.03
C GLU A 109 -19.64 -25.87 -7.21
#